data_364441b26e87b567fee0500072596ff8
#
_entry.id   364441b26e87b567fee0500072596ff8
#
_cell.length_a   1.000
_cell.length_b   1.000
_cell.length_c   1.000
_cell.angle_alpha   90.00
_cell.angle_beta   90.00
_cell.angle_gamma   90.00
#
_symmetry.space_group_name_H-M   'P 1'
#
loop_
_entity.id
_entity.type
_entity.pdbx_description
1 polymer ?
#
loop_
_entity_poly.entity_id
_entity_poly.type
_entity_poly.pdbx_seq_one_letter_code
_entity_poly.pdbx_strand_id
1 'polypeptide(L)'
;DPEMSRGLGDVYKRQGEYDGQREIMSYEVGKQALDYLIANSPGRRNLEVDFFGGEPLLNWDVCKRLVAYGREQEKLHNKNFRFTLTTNGLLINDDVIDFSNREMGNVVLSLDGRKVTHDRLRVGRNGKGSYDLILDKFKRFADSRGQKDYYMRGTYTHFNTDFAADVLHMADLGFKELSIEPVVCDPKEDYALQESDLPVLLEQYEILAKEMLHRYRKGNGFTFYHYMIDLDGGPCIVKRVSGCGVGTEYMAVTPTGDLYPCHQFVGDTDFLLGNVYDGVTRPQVLEQFEHCNVYSHKECKDCFAKLYCSGGCAANAYHTTGSVNGVYDFGCQLHRKRIECAIMLKVAEAEEGLKVEY
;
A
#
# COMPACT_ATOMS: atom_id res chain seq x y z
N ASP A 1 7.57 -3.90 27.11
CA ASP A 1 8.04 -3.08 26.00
C ASP A 1 7.83 -3.89 24.73
N PRO A 2 6.79 -3.62 23.92
CA PRO A 2 6.54 -4.45 22.75
C PRO A 2 7.75 -4.36 21.85
N GLU A 3 8.31 -5.50 21.52
CA GLU A 3 9.44 -5.60 20.62
C GLU A 3 9.03 -5.12 19.24
N MET A 4 9.35 -3.87 18.95
CA MET A 4 9.09 -3.30 17.63
C MET A 4 9.92 -4.06 16.62
N SER A 5 9.25 -4.63 15.61
CA SER A 5 9.94 -5.28 14.51
C SER A 5 10.83 -4.26 13.79
N ARG A 6 12.05 -4.67 13.48
CA ARG A 6 12.91 -3.97 12.52
C ARG A 6 12.53 -4.45 11.12
N GLY A 7 11.35 -4.31 10.70
CA GLY A 7 10.96 -4.73 9.36
C GLY A 7 11.22 -3.65 8.31
N LEU A 8 10.54 -3.75 7.18
CA LEU A 8 10.55 -2.69 6.17
C LEU A 8 10.23 -1.31 6.77
N GLY A 9 9.56 -1.25 7.93
CA GLY A 9 9.43 -0.03 8.73
C GLY A 9 10.76 0.54 9.22
N ASP A 10 11.80 -0.27 9.50
CA ASP A 10 13.14 0.24 9.84
C ASP A 10 13.97 0.57 8.60
N VAL A 11 13.67 -0.04 7.46
CA VAL A 11 14.19 0.37 6.16
C VAL A 11 13.73 1.78 5.85
N TYR A 12 12.44 2.08 6.02
CA TYR A 12 11.90 3.44 5.90
C TYR A 12 12.55 4.41 6.90
N LYS A 13 12.86 3.99 8.13
CA LYS A 13 13.58 4.81 9.11
C LYS A 13 15.02 5.13 8.71
N ARG A 14 15.72 4.23 8.00
CA ARG A 14 17.07 4.48 7.47
C ARG A 14 17.08 5.49 6.34
N GLN A 15 15.96 5.70 5.68
CA GLN A 15 15.80 6.66 4.59
C GLN A 15 15.49 8.10 5.05
N GLY A 16 15.62 8.39 6.35
CA GLY A 16 15.34 9.71 6.93
C GLY A 16 13.88 9.94 7.28
N GLU A 17 13.00 9.02 6.94
CA GLU A 17 11.62 9.05 7.40
C GLU A 17 11.58 9.01 8.92
N TYR A 18 11.12 10.09 9.54
CA TYR A 18 11.06 10.30 10.99
C TYR A 18 12.39 10.72 11.69
N ASP A 19 13.48 11.06 11.01
CA ASP A 19 14.77 11.48 11.62
C ASP A 19 15.21 10.63 12.85
N GLY A 20 14.86 9.35 12.89
CA GLY A 20 15.04 8.48 14.05
C GLY A 20 14.16 8.84 15.26
N GLN A 21 13.26 9.81 15.16
CA GLN A 21 12.33 10.20 16.22
C GLN A 21 11.25 9.13 16.40
N ARG A 22 10.97 8.79 17.66
CA ARG A 22 9.96 7.80 18.05
C ARG A 22 8.72 8.52 18.56
N GLU A 23 8.12 9.33 17.71
CA GLU A 23 6.93 10.07 18.07
C GLU A 23 5.67 9.22 17.88
N ILE A 24 4.74 9.41 18.77
CA ILE A 24 3.40 8.82 18.73
C ILE A 24 2.40 9.97 18.57
N MET A 25 1.54 9.89 17.56
CA MET A 25 0.52 10.90 17.29
C MET A 25 -0.41 11.05 18.48
N SER A 26 -0.60 12.28 18.97
CA SER A 26 -1.60 12.58 19.98
C SER A 26 -3.02 12.51 19.39
N TYR A 27 -4.03 12.34 20.25
CA TYR A 27 -5.42 12.42 19.81
C TYR A 27 -5.75 13.78 19.20
N GLU A 28 -5.21 14.85 19.74
CA GLU A 28 -5.44 16.23 19.30
C GLU A 28 -4.93 16.45 17.88
N VAL A 29 -3.72 15.97 17.56
CA VAL A 29 -3.16 16.01 16.19
C VAL A 29 -4.00 15.18 15.23
N GLY A 30 -4.34 13.95 15.61
CA GLY A 30 -5.16 13.07 14.75
C GLY A 30 -6.56 13.64 14.51
N LYS A 31 -7.17 14.26 15.54
CA LYS A 31 -8.45 14.98 15.43
C LYS A 31 -8.34 16.12 14.44
N GLN A 32 -7.31 16.97 14.59
CA GLN A 32 -7.06 18.08 13.67
C GLN A 32 -6.82 17.60 12.22
N ALA A 33 -6.18 16.45 12.03
CA ALA A 33 -5.99 15.85 10.72
C ALA A 33 -7.33 15.44 10.07
N LEU A 34 -8.27 14.87 10.85
CA LEU A 34 -9.62 14.57 10.35
C LEU A 34 -10.41 15.84 10.03
N ASP A 35 -10.33 16.87 10.88
CA ASP A 35 -10.97 18.17 10.64
C ASP A 35 -10.40 18.82 9.36
N TYR A 36 -9.09 18.77 9.18
CA TYR A 36 -8.40 19.25 7.98
C TYR A 36 -8.88 18.50 6.71
N LEU A 37 -8.97 17.18 6.77
CA LEU A 37 -9.47 16.35 5.66
C LEU A 37 -10.92 16.72 5.28
N ILE A 38 -11.79 16.90 6.26
CA ILE A 38 -13.19 17.32 6.04
C ILE A 38 -13.24 18.68 5.38
N ALA A 39 -12.51 19.67 5.92
CA ALA A 39 -12.49 21.05 5.44
C ALA A 39 -11.99 21.16 3.98
N ASN A 40 -10.98 20.36 3.63
CA ASN A 40 -10.37 20.36 2.30
C ASN A 40 -11.04 19.40 1.30
N SER A 41 -12.16 18.76 1.69
CA SER A 41 -12.91 17.85 0.84
C SER A 41 -14.40 18.23 0.71
N PRO A 42 -14.78 19.48 0.44
CA PRO A 42 -16.18 19.93 0.51
C PRO A 42 -17.10 19.17 -0.45
N GLY A 43 -16.61 18.86 -1.67
CA GLY A 43 -17.38 18.14 -2.71
C GLY A 43 -17.33 16.61 -2.60
N ARG A 44 -16.59 16.04 -1.68
CA ARG A 44 -16.42 14.58 -1.54
C ARG A 44 -17.15 14.07 -0.31
N ARG A 45 -18.09 13.15 -0.52
CA ARG A 45 -18.79 12.48 0.57
C ARG A 45 -17.94 11.36 1.19
N ASN A 46 -17.31 10.53 0.36
CA ASN A 46 -16.51 9.40 0.82
C ASN A 46 -15.07 9.83 1.06
N LEU A 47 -14.58 9.62 2.26
CA LEU A 47 -13.23 9.94 2.69
C LEU A 47 -12.55 8.66 3.21
N GLU A 48 -11.29 8.49 2.90
CA GLU A 48 -10.50 7.35 3.33
C GLU A 48 -9.41 7.78 4.32
N VAL A 49 -9.22 7.00 5.37
CA VAL A 49 -8.20 7.21 6.40
C VAL A 49 -7.50 5.90 6.66
N ASP A 50 -6.20 5.85 6.42
CA ASP A 50 -5.36 4.69 6.71
C ASP A 50 -4.52 4.94 7.97
N PHE A 51 -4.74 4.13 8.99
CA PHE A 51 -3.85 4.07 10.14
C PHE A 51 -2.62 3.26 9.73
N PHE A 52 -1.59 3.99 9.39
CA PHE A 52 -0.33 3.51 8.86
C PHE A 52 0.84 4.07 9.69
N GLY A 53 2.06 3.79 9.31
CA GLY A 53 3.25 4.33 9.93
C GLY A 53 4.18 3.23 10.44
N GLY A 54 4.82 3.41 11.62
CA GLY A 54 5.65 2.35 12.20
C GLY A 54 4.81 1.12 12.57
N GLU A 55 3.90 1.28 13.54
CA GLU A 55 2.90 0.27 13.93
C GLU A 55 1.72 0.97 14.63
N PRO A 56 0.55 1.06 14.02
CA PRO A 56 -0.61 1.75 14.60
C PRO A 56 -1.11 1.14 15.90
N LEU A 57 -0.94 -0.17 16.09
CA LEU A 57 -1.39 -0.85 17.30
C LEU A 57 -0.60 -0.44 18.56
N LEU A 58 0.54 0.23 18.43
CA LEU A 58 1.22 0.89 19.54
C LEU A 58 0.42 2.07 20.09
N ASN A 59 -0.47 2.64 19.27
CA ASN A 59 -1.31 3.79 19.60
C ASN A 59 -2.80 3.46 19.48
N TRP A 60 -3.15 2.21 19.75
CA TRP A 60 -4.47 1.66 19.45
C TRP A 60 -5.64 2.42 20.09
N ASP A 61 -5.47 2.92 21.32
CA ASP A 61 -6.51 3.68 22.00
C ASP A 61 -6.78 5.02 21.29
N VAL A 62 -5.76 5.67 20.76
CA VAL A 62 -5.94 6.87 19.94
C VAL A 62 -6.62 6.52 18.61
N CYS A 63 -6.23 5.44 17.94
CA CYS A 63 -6.90 4.98 16.71
C CYS A 63 -8.41 4.76 16.95
N LYS A 64 -8.78 4.06 18.04
CA LYS A 64 -10.19 3.84 18.42
C LYS A 64 -10.96 5.14 18.66
N ARG A 65 -10.35 6.09 19.37
CA ARG A 65 -10.94 7.42 19.63
C ARG A 65 -11.11 8.23 18.35
N LEU A 66 -10.15 8.18 17.43
CA LEU A 66 -10.23 8.87 16.12
C LEU A 66 -11.33 8.28 15.24
N VAL A 67 -11.50 6.96 15.23
CA VAL A 67 -12.62 6.32 14.53
C VAL A 67 -13.95 6.80 15.12
N ALA A 68 -14.10 6.78 16.43
CA ALA A 68 -15.31 7.27 17.09
C ALA A 68 -15.61 8.74 16.73
N TYR A 69 -14.60 9.60 16.78
CA TYR A 69 -14.70 11.00 16.36
C TYR A 69 -15.11 11.11 14.88
N GLY A 70 -14.49 10.35 13.97
CA GLY A 70 -14.86 10.35 12.55
C GLY A 70 -16.34 9.97 12.35
N ARG A 71 -16.84 8.94 13.06
CA ARG A 71 -18.27 8.54 13.02
C ARG A 71 -19.23 9.64 13.51
N GLU A 72 -18.81 10.48 14.45
CA GLU A 72 -19.59 11.66 14.86
C GLU A 72 -19.58 12.73 13.75
N GLN A 73 -18.42 13.00 13.17
CA GLN A 73 -18.27 14.00 12.10
C GLN A 73 -19.01 13.61 10.80
N GLU A 74 -19.17 12.32 10.49
CA GLU A 74 -19.97 11.84 9.36
C GLU A 74 -21.37 12.45 9.34
N LYS A 75 -22.01 12.48 10.52
CA LYS A 75 -23.38 12.99 10.68
C LYS A 75 -23.45 14.50 10.53
N LEU A 76 -22.44 15.22 11.03
CA LEU A 76 -22.41 16.68 11.02
C LEU A 76 -22.07 17.26 9.64
N HIS A 77 -21.22 16.56 8.88
CA HIS A 77 -20.68 17.07 7.62
C HIS A 77 -21.14 16.29 6.39
N ASN A 78 -22.10 15.36 6.53
CA ASN A 78 -22.58 14.47 5.46
C ASN A 78 -21.42 13.73 4.77
N LYS A 79 -20.48 13.21 5.57
CA LYS A 79 -19.34 12.41 5.13
C LYS A 79 -19.59 10.92 5.38
N ASN A 80 -18.75 10.10 4.79
CA ASN A 80 -18.69 8.66 5.02
C ASN A 80 -17.21 8.25 5.04
N PHE A 81 -16.69 7.87 6.21
CA PHE A 81 -15.32 7.47 6.38
C PHE A 81 -15.13 5.97 6.16
N ARG A 82 -14.18 5.61 5.32
CA ARG A 82 -13.62 4.27 5.24
C ARG A 82 -12.27 4.27 5.97
N PHE A 83 -12.23 3.60 7.11
CA PHE A 83 -11.00 3.43 7.88
C PHE A 83 -10.30 2.14 7.45
N THR A 84 -8.98 2.22 7.30
CA THR A 84 -8.07 1.09 7.02
C THR A 84 -7.06 0.98 8.16
N LEU A 85 -6.71 -0.24 8.52
CA LEU A 85 -5.63 -0.54 9.46
C LEU A 85 -4.54 -1.33 8.74
N THR A 86 -3.31 -0.82 8.74
CA THR A 86 -2.12 -1.54 8.25
C THR A 86 -1.24 -1.92 9.43
N THR A 87 -0.99 -3.22 9.66
CA THR A 87 -0.26 -3.70 10.84
C THR A 87 0.77 -4.78 10.52
N ASN A 88 1.85 -4.81 11.31
CA ASN A 88 2.84 -5.88 11.31
C ASN A 88 2.37 -7.14 12.10
N GLY A 89 1.24 -7.09 12.77
CA GLY A 89 0.59 -8.21 13.44
C GLY A 89 1.06 -8.55 14.84
N LEU A 90 2.17 -8.02 15.31
CA LEU A 90 2.73 -8.42 16.61
C LEU A 90 1.78 -8.16 17.78
N LEU A 91 1.02 -7.07 17.73
CA LEU A 91 0.10 -6.62 18.79
C LEU A 91 -1.36 -7.02 18.55
N ILE A 92 -1.67 -7.80 17.52
CA ILE A 92 -3.03 -8.30 17.30
C ILE A 92 -3.47 -9.15 18.49
N ASN A 93 -4.67 -8.84 18.99
CA ASN A 93 -5.40 -9.53 20.06
C ASN A 93 -6.91 -9.49 19.75
N ASP A 94 -7.75 -10.01 20.64
CA ASP A 94 -9.19 -10.08 20.44
C ASP A 94 -9.84 -8.69 20.29
N ASP A 95 -9.44 -7.70 21.10
CA ASP A 95 -9.94 -6.32 21.01
C ASP A 95 -9.65 -5.71 19.63
N VAL A 96 -8.45 -5.94 19.09
CA VAL A 96 -8.07 -5.45 17.75
C VAL A 96 -8.93 -6.10 16.67
N ILE A 97 -9.13 -7.41 16.73
CA ILE A 97 -9.95 -8.17 15.77
C ILE A 97 -11.40 -7.69 15.82
N ASP A 98 -12.00 -7.68 17.02
CA ASP A 98 -13.40 -7.33 17.20
C ASP A 98 -13.70 -5.89 16.79
N PHE A 99 -12.84 -4.94 17.19
CA PHE A 99 -12.99 -3.54 16.80
C PHE A 99 -12.82 -3.37 15.29
N SER A 100 -11.79 -3.97 14.70
CA SER A 100 -11.53 -3.85 13.26
C SER A 100 -12.65 -4.49 12.43
N ASN A 101 -13.20 -5.62 12.87
CA ASN A 101 -14.33 -6.25 12.21
C ASN A 101 -15.61 -5.41 12.28
N ARG A 102 -15.75 -4.55 13.27
CA ARG A 102 -16.88 -3.63 13.37
C ARG A 102 -16.66 -2.35 12.55
N GLU A 103 -15.49 -1.73 12.68
CA GLU A 103 -15.25 -0.35 12.26
C GLU A 103 -14.38 -0.19 11.01
N MET A 104 -13.42 -1.10 10.77
CA MET A 104 -12.50 -0.97 9.63
C MET A 104 -13.11 -1.54 8.36
N GLY A 105 -13.14 -0.74 7.30
CA GLY A 105 -13.55 -1.16 5.96
C GLY A 105 -12.54 -2.13 5.34
N ASN A 106 -11.25 -1.92 5.64
CA ASN A 106 -10.16 -2.77 5.17
C ASN A 106 -9.11 -3.00 6.25
N VAL A 107 -8.41 -4.13 6.18
CA VAL A 107 -7.26 -4.45 7.05
C VAL A 107 -6.13 -4.98 6.18
N VAL A 108 -4.94 -4.39 6.33
CA VAL A 108 -3.73 -4.80 5.63
C VAL A 108 -2.79 -5.49 6.61
N LEU A 109 -2.51 -6.76 6.36
CA LEU A 109 -1.69 -7.63 7.19
C LEU A 109 -0.32 -7.81 6.52
N SER A 110 0.74 -7.28 7.15
CA SER A 110 2.08 -7.21 6.54
C SER A 110 2.82 -8.54 6.63
N LEU A 111 2.81 -9.30 5.52
CA LEU A 111 3.52 -10.58 5.39
C LEU A 111 4.22 -10.65 4.03
N ASP A 112 5.55 -10.84 4.01
CA ASP A 112 6.34 -10.83 2.77
C ASP A 112 6.41 -12.20 2.07
N GLY A 113 5.65 -13.21 2.56
CA GLY A 113 5.58 -14.54 1.97
C GLY A 113 6.20 -15.63 2.84
N ARG A 114 7.12 -16.42 2.29
CA ARG A 114 7.79 -17.52 3.01
C ARG A 114 8.54 -17.00 4.24
N LYS A 115 8.67 -17.87 5.25
CA LYS A 115 9.35 -17.53 6.50
C LYS A 115 10.76 -16.97 6.27
N VAL A 116 11.55 -17.59 5.39
CA VAL A 116 12.92 -17.15 5.10
C VAL A 116 12.95 -15.76 4.49
N THR A 117 11.99 -15.43 3.64
CA THR A 117 11.83 -14.11 3.03
C THR A 117 11.41 -13.09 4.08
N HIS A 118 10.35 -13.39 4.81
CA HIS A 118 9.80 -12.50 5.82
C HIS A 118 10.80 -12.19 6.92
N ASP A 119 11.42 -13.23 7.50
CA ASP A 119 12.34 -13.09 8.62
C ASP A 119 13.69 -12.45 8.25
N ARG A 120 14.00 -12.31 6.95
CA ARG A 120 15.21 -11.61 6.51
C ARG A 120 15.13 -10.10 6.74
N LEU A 121 13.95 -9.50 6.54
CA LEU A 121 13.76 -8.05 6.62
C LEU A 121 12.88 -7.63 7.80
N ARG A 122 12.00 -8.51 8.30
CA ARG A 122 11.10 -8.21 9.43
C ARG A 122 11.57 -8.91 10.69
N VAL A 123 12.62 -8.38 11.26
CA VAL A 123 13.24 -8.85 12.49
C VAL A 123 12.88 -7.96 13.68
N GLY A 124 12.75 -8.58 14.84
CA GLY A 124 12.60 -7.86 16.11
C GLY A 124 13.92 -7.22 16.58
N ARG A 125 13.88 -6.47 17.68
CA ARG A 125 15.07 -5.86 18.29
C ARG A 125 16.11 -6.91 18.73
N ASN A 126 15.67 -8.12 19.04
CA ASN A 126 16.53 -9.26 19.41
C ASN A 126 17.19 -9.93 18.20
N GLY A 127 16.96 -9.42 16.97
CA GLY A 127 17.48 -10.00 15.73
C GLY A 127 16.75 -11.25 15.25
N LYS A 128 15.69 -11.70 15.93
CA LYS A 128 14.88 -12.84 15.50
C LYS A 128 13.75 -12.42 14.56
N GLY A 129 13.42 -13.28 13.60
CA GLY A 129 12.30 -13.06 12.69
C GLY A 129 10.94 -13.02 13.41
N SER A 130 9.96 -12.40 12.77
CA SER A 130 8.62 -12.23 13.33
C SER A 130 7.57 -13.18 12.76
N TYR A 131 7.89 -13.97 11.74
CA TYR A 131 6.95 -14.84 11.02
C TYR A 131 6.13 -15.75 11.94
N ASP A 132 6.79 -16.54 12.80
CA ASP A 132 6.10 -17.48 13.69
C ASP A 132 5.25 -16.78 14.77
N LEU A 133 5.54 -15.51 15.08
CA LEU A 133 4.81 -14.74 16.09
C LEU A 133 3.49 -14.20 15.56
N ILE A 134 3.37 -14.03 14.23
CA ILE A 134 2.25 -13.33 13.60
C ILE A 134 1.34 -14.24 12.78
N LEU A 135 1.83 -15.37 12.27
CA LEU A 135 1.09 -16.19 11.30
C LEU A 135 -0.29 -16.64 11.81
N ASP A 136 -0.36 -17.20 13.01
CA ASP A 136 -1.63 -17.67 13.58
C ASP A 136 -2.58 -16.52 13.87
N LYS A 137 -2.05 -15.34 14.25
CA LYS A 137 -2.84 -14.13 14.44
C LYS A 137 -3.44 -13.65 13.13
N PHE A 138 -2.66 -13.68 12.05
CA PHE A 138 -3.11 -13.30 10.72
C PHE A 138 -4.18 -14.23 10.17
N LYS A 139 -4.00 -15.56 10.32
CA LYS A 139 -5.02 -16.54 9.95
C LYS A 139 -6.33 -16.27 10.67
N ARG A 140 -6.29 -16.16 12.00
CA ARG A 140 -7.47 -15.88 12.81
C ARG A 140 -8.14 -14.57 12.41
N PHE A 141 -7.35 -13.51 12.13
CA PHE A 141 -7.89 -12.23 11.71
C PHE A 141 -8.54 -12.33 10.32
N ALA A 142 -7.85 -12.88 9.32
CA ALA A 142 -8.37 -13.04 7.97
C ALA A 142 -9.67 -13.86 7.96
N ASP A 143 -9.70 -15.01 8.66
CA ASP A 143 -10.88 -15.87 8.78
C ASP A 143 -12.07 -15.15 9.44
N SER A 144 -11.79 -14.22 10.36
CA SER A 144 -12.83 -13.47 11.08
C SER A 144 -13.45 -12.33 10.26
N ARG A 145 -12.84 -11.95 9.12
CA ARG A 145 -13.32 -10.80 8.30
C ARG A 145 -14.64 -11.07 7.60
N GLY A 146 -15.00 -12.34 7.34
CA GLY A 146 -16.22 -12.69 6.62
C GLY A 146 -16.23 -12.09 5.21
N GLN A 147 -17.15 -11.14 4.96
CA GLN A 147 -17.29 -10.44 3.68
C GLN A 147 -16.56 -9.07 3.64
N LYS A 148 -15.80 -8.73 4.67
CA LYS A 148 -15.06 -7.47 4.73
C LYS A 148 -13.68 -7.62 4.14
N ASP A 149 -13.19 -6.55 3.51
CA ASP A 149 -11.90 -6.52 2.84
C ASP A 149 -10.74 -6.75 3.83
N TYR A 150 -9.78 -7.53 3.38
CA TYR A 150 -8.44 -7.60 3.94
C TYR A 150 -7.43 -7.86 2.83
N TYR A 151 -6.17 -7.56 3.07
CA TYR A 151 -5.08 -7.94 2.19
C TYR A 151 -3.89 -8.43 2.99
N MET A 152 -3.34 -9.58 2.57
CA MET A 152 -1.96 -9.91 2.90
C MET A 152 -1.07 -9.08 2.00
N ARG A 153 -0.27 -8.19 2.58
CA ARG A 153 0.61 -7.30 1.81
C ARG A 153 2.07 -7.57 2.11
N GLY A 154 2.79 -7.98 1.08
CA GLY A 154 4.23 -8.18 1.11
C GLY A 154 4.98 -7.21 0.22
N THR A 155 6.30 -7.29 0.32
CA THR A 155 7.22 -6.54 -0.54
C THR A 155 8.28 -7.49 -1.08
N TYR A 156 8.58 -7.39 -2.37
CA TYR A 156 9.73 -8.07 -2.95
C TYR A 156 10.86 -7.07 -3.22
N THR A 157 12.07 -7.56 -3.09
CA THR A 157 13.32 -6.81 -3.15
C THR A 157 14.32 -7.58 -4.01
N HIS A 158 15.53 -7.07 -4.19
CA HIS A 158 16.65 -7.83 -4.76
C HIS A 158 16.89 -9.19 -4.06
N PHE A 159 16.49 -9.29 -2.79
CA PHE A 159 16.72 -10.51 -2.00
C PHE A 159 15.69 -11.63 -2.21
N ASN A 160 14.54 -11.34 -2.82
CA ASN A 160 13.46 -12.30 -3.09
C ASN A 160 12.83 -12.07 -4.46
N THR A 161 13.65 -12.09 -5.49
CA THR A 161 13.21 -11.94 -6.88
C THR A 161 12.27 -13.05 -7.34
N ASP A 162 12.27 -14.21 -6.65
CA ASP A 162 11.35 -15.34 -6.84
C ASP A 162 9.99 -15.14 -6.13
N PHE A 163 9.47 -13.92 -6.13
CA PHE A 163 8.30 -13.50 -5.35
C PHE A 163 7.01 -14.29 -5.64
N ALA A 164 6.90 -14.93 -6.81
CA ALA A 164 5.75 -15.80 -7.09
C ALA A 164 5.65 -16.94 -6.06
N ALA A 165 6.79 -17.50 -5.62
CA ALA A 165 6.80 -18.51 -4.58
C ALA A 165 6.32 -17.95 -3.22
N ASP A 166 6.56 -16.68 -2.93
CA ASP A 166 6.08 -16.01 -1.73
C ASP A 166 4.56 -15.81 -1.77
N VAL A 167 4.01 -15.38 -2.91
CA VAL A 167 2.55 -15.25 -3.10
C VAL A 167 1.87 -16.63 -3.00
N LEU A 168 2.41 -17.63 -3.68
CA LEU A 168 1.84 -18.98 -3.67
C LEU A 168 1.89 -19.61 -2.28
N HIS A 169 2.95 -19.35 -1.51
CA HIS A 169 3.03 -19.76 -0.11
C HIS A 169 1.91 -19.15 0.73
N MET A 170 1.62 -17.85 0.59
CA MET A 170 0.49 -17.22 1.28
C MET A 170 -0.85 -17.83 0.86
N ALA A 171 -1.04 -18.12 -0.43
CA ALA A 171 -2.24 -18.82 -0.91
C ALA A 171 -2.38 -20.25 -0.33
N ASP A 172 -1.27 -20.99 -0.21
CA ASP A 172 -1.23 -22.34 0.37
C ASP A 172 -1.52 -22.33 1.88
N LEU A 173 -1.27 -21.22 2.56
CA LEU A 173 -1.67 -21.00 3.96
C LEU A 173 -3.17 -20.72 4.12
N GLY A 174 -3.91 -20.56 3.01
CA GLY A 174 -5.35 -20.32 2.98
C GLY A 174 -5.77 -18.88 2.81
N PHE A 175 -4.84 -17.92 2.72
CA PHE A 175 -5.18 -16.53 2.46
C PHE A 175 -5.71 -16.35 1.04
N LYS A 176 -6.76 -15.52 0.89
CA LYS A 176 -7.47 -15.33 -0.39
C LYS A 176 -7.17 -14.00 -1.06
N GLU A 177 -6.85 -12.97 -0.30
CA GLU A 177 -6.62 -11.62 -0.79
C GLU A 177 -5.14 -11.27 -0.63
N LEU A 178 -4.39 -11.28 -1.73
CA LEU A 178 -2.94 -11.20 -1.74
C LEU A 178 -2.43 -10.01 -2.55
N SER A 179 -1.43 -9.33 -2.02
CA SER A 179 -0.69 -8.27 -2.69
C SER A 179 0.79 -8.38 -2.35
N ILE A 180 1.65 -8.26 -3.34
CA ILE A 180 3.09 -8.12 -3.14
C ILE A 180 3.64 -7.07 -4.11
N GLU A 181 4.36 -6.10 -3.59
CA GLU A 181 4.78 -4.93 -4.34
C GLU A 181 6.31 -4.85 -4.45
N PRO A 182 6.84 -4.25 -5.52
CA PRO A 182 8.26 -3.93 -5.55
C PRO A 182 8.61 -2.93 -4.44
N VAL A 183 9.79 -3.08 -3.86
CA VAL A 183 10.31 -2.11 -2.91
C VAL A 183 10.46 -0.73 -3.57
N VAL A 184 10.11 0.30 -2.82
CA VAL A 184 10.37 1.71 -3.17
C VAL A 184 11.47 2.20 -2.24
N CYS A 185 12.65 2.50 -2.77
CA CYS A 185 13.81 2.92 -1.98
C CYS A 185 14.86 3.64 -2.83
N ASP A 186 15.86 4.23 -2.18
CA ASP A 186 17.06 4.73 -2.88
C ASP A 186 17.76 3.54 -3.58
N PRO A 187 18.12 3.68 -4.85
CA PRO A 187 18.84 2.63 -5.61
C PRO A 187 20.17 2.18 -4.98
N LYS A 188 20.72 2.92 -4.04
CA LYS A 188 21.95 2.58 -3.33
C LYS A 188 21.78 1.57 -2.20
N GLU A 189 20.53 1.30 -1.80
CA GLU A 189 20.25 0.30 -0.77
C GLU A 189 20.54 -1.11 -1.27
N ASP A 190 21.07 -1.96 -0.40
CA ASP A 190 21.48 -3.33 -0.74
C ASP A 190 20.32 -4.26 -1.12
N TYR A 191 19.11 -3.89 -0.72
CA TYR A 191 17.87 -4.59 -1.07
C TYR A 191 17.13 -3.96 -2.27
N ALA A 192 17.64 -2.85 -2.83
CA ALA A 192 17.06 -2.20 -4.00
C ALA A 192 17.05 -3.14 -5.20
N LEU A 193 15.99 -3.11 -5.98
CA LEU A 193 15.90 -3.85 -7.23
C LEU A 193 16.93 -3.33 -8.24
N GLN A 194 17.58 -4.25 -8.94
CA GLN A 194 18.62 -3.99 -9.92
C GLN A 194 18.16 -4.34 -11.33
N GLU A 195 18.75 -3.72 -12.34
CA GLU A 195 18.44 -4.05 -13.75
C GLU A 195 18.61 -5.55 -14.08
N SER A 196 19.58 -6.21 -13.42
CA SER A 196 19.80 -7.65 -13.55
C SER A 196 18.65 -8.51 -13.03
N ASP A 197 17.78 -7.98 -12.17
CA ASP A 197 16.64 -8.71 -11.61
C ASP A 197 15.45 -8.75 -12.57
N LEU A 198 15.39 -7.80 -13.51
CA LEU A 198 14.24 -7.61 -14.36
C LEU A 198 13.80 -8.85 -15.14
N PRO A 199 14.68 -9.60 -15.82
CA PRO A 199 14.27 -10.79 -16.56
C PRO A 199 13.59 -11.83 -15.65
N VAL A 200 14.14 -12.06 -14.46
CA VAL A 200 13.57 -13.00 -13.48
C VAL A 200 12.21 -12.50 -13.00
N LEU A 201 12.08 -11.22 -12.66
CA LEU A 201 10.82 -10.64 -12.17
C LEU A 201 9.70 -10.72 -13.24
N LEU A 202 10.02 -10.48 -14.51
CA LEU A 202 9.04 -10.61 -15.59
C LEU A 202 8.56 -12.06 -15.73
N GLU A 203 9.47 -13.05 -15.62
CA GLU A 203 9.11 -14.47 -15.61
C GLU A 203 8.25 -14.83 -14.39
N GLN A 204 8.55 -14.29 -13.21
CA GLN A 204 7.77 -14.56 -12.01
C GLN A 204 6.31 -14.11 -12.12
N TYR A 205 6.04 -12.98 -12.78
CA TYR A 205 4.65 -12.58 -13.07
C TYR A 205 3.94 -13.61 -13.96
N GLU A 206 4.61 -14.16 -14.98
CA GLU A 206 4.02 -15.20 -15.83
C GLU A 206 3.78 -16.52 -15.07
N ILE A 207 4.74 -16.94 -14.23
CA ILE A 207 4.61 -18.13 -13.38
C ILE A 207 3.39 -17.97 -12.49
N LEU A 208 3.28 -16.82 -11.82
CA LEU A 208 2.16 -16.53 -10.91
C LEU A 208 0.82 -16.56 -11.65
N ALA A 209 0.71 -15.91 -12.81
CA ALA A 209 -0.52 -15.86 -13.58
C ALA A 209 -0.95 -17.25 -14.07
N LYS A 210 -0.01 -18.07 -14.56
CA LYS A 210 -0.27 -19.45 -14.99
C LYS A 210 -0.74 -20.33 -13.82
N GLU A 211 -0.11 -20.20 -12.65
CA GLU A 211 -0.48 -20.95 -11.46
C GLU A 211 -1.85 -20.50 -10.91
N MET A 212 -2.13 -19.21 -10.93
CA MET A 212 -3.46 -18.69 -10.57
C MET A 212 -4.54 -19.32 -11.44
N LEU A 213 -4.38 -19.28 -12.77
CA LEU A 213 -5.34 -19.88 -13.69
C LEU A 213 -5.53 -21.38 -13.43
N HIS A 214 -4.43 -22.11 -13.16
CA HIS A 214 -4.50 -23.53 -12.79
C HIS A 214 -5.32 -23.75 -11.50
N ARG A 215 -5.14 -22.92 -10.49
CA ARG A 215 -5.89 -22.99 -9.23
C ARG A 215 -7.35 -22.62 -9.40
N TYR A 216 -7.68 -21.62 -10.23
CA TYR A 216 -9.07 -21.28 -10.56
C TYR A 216 -9.80 -22.44 -11.20
N ARG A 217 -9.19 -23.12 -12.17
CA ARG A 217 -9.76 -24.33 -12.81
C ARG A 217 -10.05 -25.45 -11.82
N LYS A 218 -9.31 -25.50 -10.71
CA LYS A 218 -9.50 -26.48 -9.63
C LYS A 218 -10.44 -26.03 -8.50
N GLY A 219 -10.97 -24.81 -8.57
CA GLY A 219 -11.86 -24.27 -7.55
C GLY A 219 -11.15 -23.84 -6.26
N ASN A 220 -9.81 -23.66 -6.29
CA ASN A 220 -9.02 -23.16 -5.14
C ASN A 220 -8.26 -21.88 -5.47
N GLY A 221 -8.86 -21.00 -6.25
CA GLY A 221 -8.33 -19.70 -6.63
C GLY A 221 -8.13 -18.76 -5.44
N PHE A 222 -7.39 -17.70 -5.71
CA PHE A 222 -7.16 -16.57 -4.80
C PHE A 222 -7.04 -15.28 -5.63
N THR A 223 -7.28 -14.14 -5.00
CA THR A 223 -7.11 -12.82 -5.62
C THR A 223 -5.66 -12.36 -5.51
N PHE A 224 -5.09 -11.88 -6.62
CA PHE A 224 -3.85 -11.12 -6.60
C PHE A 224 -4.12 -9.70 -7.05
N TYR A 225 -4.04 -8.75 -6.13
CA TYR A 225 -4.45 -7.34 -6.30
C TYR A 225 -3.93 -6.72 -7.61
N HIS A 226 -2.69 -7.00 -7.98
CA HIS A 226 -2.06 -6.40 -9.16
C HIS A 226 -2.54 -6.98 -10.50
N TYR A 227 -3.36 -8.04 -10.49
CA TYR A 227 -4.01 -8.59 -11.69
C TYR A 227 -5.50 -8.23 -11.77
N MET A 228 -6.01 -7.51 -10.79
CA MET A 228 -7.38 -7.01 -10.80
C MET A 228 -7.48 -5.83 -11.79
N ILE A 229 -7.97 -6.10 -12.98
CA ILE A 229 -8.28 -5.07 -13.98
C ILE A 229 -9.73 -5.19 -14.41
N ASP A 230 -10.37 -4.05 -14.61
CA ASP A 230 -11.70 -3.96 -15.21
C ASP A 230 -11.55 -3.51 -16.67
N LEU A 231 -11.85 -4.41 -17.61
CA LEU A 231 -11.81 -4.13 -19.04
C LEU A 231 -13.11 -3.50 -19.55
N ASP A 232 -14.23 -3.63 -18.83
CA ASP A 232 -15.54 -3.17 -19.27
C ASP A 232 -15.84 -1.73 -18.86
N GLY A 233 -15.54 -1.32 -17.65
CA GLY A 233 -15.83 0.01 -17.12
C GLY A 233 -14.64 0.70 -16.48
N GLY A 234 -13.93 -0.02 -15.65
CA GLY A 234 -12.75 0.40 -14.91
C GLY A 234 -12.99 1.56 -13.93
N PRO A 235 -11.96 1.98 -13.21
CA PRO A 235 -12.05 3.11 -12.30
C PRO A 235 -12.33 4.41 -13.05
N CYS A 236 -12.82 5.40 -12.31
CA CYS A 236 -13.03 6.76 -12.80
C CYS A 236 -11.80 7.26 -13.59
N ILE A 237 -12.06 8.01 -14.69
CA ILE A 237 -11.00 8.52 -15.57
C ILE A 237 -9.93 9.32 -14.80
N VAL A 238 -10.32 10.05 -13.75
CA VAL A 238 -9.37 10.80 -12.91
C VAL A 238 -8.37 9.87 -12.26
N LYS A 239 -8.82 8.73 -11.67
CA LYS A 239 -7.92 7.72 -11.10
C LYS A 239 -7.01 7.07 -12.14
N ARG A 240 -7.50 6.89 -13.36
CA ARG A 240 -6.70 6.36 -14.49
C ARG A 240 -5.63 7.33 -14.95
N VAL A 241 -5.85 8.63 -14.77
CA VAL A 241 -4.92 9.69 -15.20
C VAL A 241 -3.89 10.00 -14.11
N SER A 242 -4.31 10.16 -12.86
CA SER A 242 -3.48 10.64 -11.75
C SER A 242 -3.08 9.56 -10.72
N GLY A 243 -3.48 8.30 -10.94
CA GLY A 243 -3.12 7.18 -10.07
C GLY A 243 -3.64 7.33 -8.63
N CYS A 244 -2.73 7.22 -7.67
CA CYS A 244 -3.07 7.34 -6.24
C CYS A 244 -3.42 8.76 -5.80
N GLY A 245 -3.24 9.77 -6.66
CA GLY A 245 -3.50 11.17 -6.33
C GLY A 245 -2.51 11.76 -5.33
N VAL A 246 -1.27 11.29 -5.35
CA VAL A 246 -0.18 11.78 -4.48
C VAL A 246 -0.11 13.31 -4.51
N GLY A 247 -0.07 13.92 -3.31
CA GLY A 247 0.01 15.37 -3.14
C GLY A 247 -1.28 16.14 -3.42
N THR A 248 -2.26 15.55 -4.11
CA THR A 248 -3.51 16.25 -4.48
C THR A 248 -4.75 15.64 -3.81
N GLU A 249 -4.88 14.32 -3.85
CA GLU A 249 -6.01 13.57 -3.27
C GLU A 249 -5.57 12.68 -2.10
N TYR A 250 -4.29 12.41 -2.00
CA TYR A 250 -3.65 11.61 -0.96
C TYR A 250 -2.52 12.42 -0.31
N MET A 251 -2.52 12.46 1.01
CA MET A 251 -1.47 13.09 1.83
C MET A 251 -1.15 12.20 3.03
N ALA A 252 0.08 12.29 3.52
CA ALA A 252 0.50 11.70 4.79
C ALA A 252 0.56 12.77 5.87
N VAL A 253 0.13 12.41 7.08
CA VAL A 253 0.21 13.26 8.27
C VAL A 253 1.12 12.62 9.30
N THR A 254 2.14 13.35 9.76
CA THR A 254 3.08 12.88 10.78
C THR A 254 2.49 12.99 12.19
N PRO A 255 3.12 12.39 13.22
CA PRO A 255 2.72 12.59 14.61
C PRO A 255 2.75 14.05 15.10
N THR A 256 3.54 14.92 14.47
CA THR A 256 3.60 16.36 14.73
C THR A 256 2.55 17.18 13.98
N GLY A 257 1.81 16.53 13.08
CA GLY A 257 0.81 17.17 12.25
C GLY A 257 1.35 17.69 10.91
N ASP A 258 2.60 17.43 10.57
CA ASP A 258 3.18 17.85 9.30
C ASP A 258 2.56 17.10 8.13
N LEU A 259 2.34 17.81 7.04
CA LEU A 259 1.73 17.33 5.80
C LEU A 259 2.80 17.01 4.77
N TYR A 260 2.74 15.81 4.20
CA TYR A 260 3.59 15.36 3.10
C TYR A 260 2.75 14.81 1.95
N PRO A 261 3.24 14.83 0.69
CA PRO A 261 2.49 14.34 -0.47
C PRO A 261 2.09 12.86 -0.36
N CYS A 262 2.96 12.03 0.21
CA CYS A 262 2.65 10.65 0.60
C CYS A 262 3.66 10.17 1.66
N HIS A 263 3.42 8.98 2.23
CA HIS A 263 4.27 8.41 3.28
C HIS A 263 5.74 8.20 2.83
N GLN A 264 6.00 8.04 1.53
CA GLN A 264 7.34 7.87 0.97
C GLN A 264 8.21 9.14 1.02
N PHE A 265 7.59 10.30 1.21
CA PHE A 265 8.28 11.58 1.30
C PHE A 265 8.38 12.11 2.74
N VAL A 266 7.83 11.37 3.73
CA VAL A 266 7.88 11.78 5.13
C VAL A 266 9.34 11.87 5.61
N GLY A 267 9.72 12.99 6.22
CA GLY A 267 11.08 13.26 6.69
C GLY A 267 11.98 13.97 5.67
N ASP A 268 11.60 13.99 4.39
CA ASP A 268 12.28 14.82 3.39
C ASP A 268 11.72 16.25 3.44
N THR A 269 12.47 17.16 4.01
CA THR A 269 12.06 18.57 4.21
C THR A 269 11.76 19.30 2.91
N ASP A 270 12.27 18.83 1.77
CA ASP A 270 11.98 19.43 0.47
C ASP A 270 10.52 19.20 0.06
N PHE A 271 9.91 18.13 0.54
CA PHE A 271 8.51 17.76 0.30
C PHE A 271 7.55 18.10 1.45
N LEU A 272 8.00 18.78 2.49
CA LEU A 272 7.10 19.28 3.52
C LEU A 272 6.10 20.27 2.90
N LEU A 273 4.81 19.98 2.97
CA LEU A 273 3.74 20.82 2.42
C LEU A 273 3.27 21.93 3.39
N GLY A 274 3.31 21.64 4.67
CA GLY A 274 2.79 22.48 5.75
C GLY A 274 2.40 21.65 6.95
N ASN A 275 1.38 22.07 7.69
CA ASN A 275 0.93 21.39 8.91
C ASN A 275 -0.61 21.40 8.99
N VAL A 276 -1.22 20.44 9.68
CA VAL A 276 -2.69 20.32 9.83
C VAL A 276 -3.33 21.55 10.51
N TYR A 277 -2.57 22.36 11.24
CA TYR A 277 -3.04 23.59 11.91
C TYR A 277 -3.01 24.80 10.97
N ASP A 278 -1.96 24.91 10.16
CA ASP A 278 -1.73 26.06 9.29
C ASP A 278 -2.15 25.79 7.83
N GLY A 279 -2.43 24.52 7.51
CA GLY A 279 -2.72 24.07 6.14
C GLY A 279 -1.44 23.96 5.30
N VAL A 280 -1.63 23.95 3.96
CA VAL A 280 -0.53 23.95 3.00
C VAL A 280 0.11 25.34 2.97
N THR A 281 1.35 25.45 3.44
CA THR A 281 2.13 26.70 3.45
C THR A 281 3.15 26.78 2.33
N ARG A 282 3.38 25.65 1.62
CA ARG A 282 4.33 25.54 0.50
C ARG A 282 3.63 25.06 -0.77
N PRO A 283 2.76 25.88 -1.39
CA PRO A 283 1.97 25.49 -2.56
C PRO A 283 2.85 25.11 -3.77
N GLN A 284 4.04 25.67 -3.89
CA GLN A 284 4.99 25.34 -4.97
C GLN A 284 5.47 23.88 -4.93
N VAL A 285 5.44 23.23 -3.76
CA VAL A 285 5.71 21.78 -3.66
C VAL A 285 4.51 20.99 -4.17
N LEU A 286 3.31 21.40 -3.79
CA LEU A 286 2.06 20.79 -4.24
C LEU A 286 1.89 20.85 -5.77
N GLU A 287 2.19 22.00 -6.39
CA GLU A 287 2.13 22.20 -7.83
C GLU A 287 2.94 21.17 -8.63
N GLN A 288 4.05 20.66 -8.09
CA GLN A 288 4.83 19.63 -8.75
C GLN A 288 4.03 18.33 -8.94
N PHE A 289 3.14 18.02 -8.00
CA PHE A 289 2.31 16.82 -8.02
C PHE A 289 1.03 16.99 -8.83
N GLU A 290 0.49 18.22 -8.97
CA GLU A 290 -0.64 18.51 -9.82
C GLU A 290 -0.37 18.15 -11.29
N HIS A 291 0.88 18.29 -11.70
CA HIS A 291 1.35 17.94 -13.03
C HIS A 291 1.84 16.48 -13.15
N CYS A 292 1.90 15.73 -12.06
CA CYS A 292 2.34 14.33 -12.06
C CYS A 292 1.19 13.41 -12.52
N ASN A 293 1.02 13.27 -13.83
CA ASN A 293 -0.03 12.45 -14.42
C ASN A 293 0.44 11.78 -15.72
N VAL A 294 -0.32 10.80 -16.20
CA VAL A 294 0.03 9.99 -17.36
C VAL A 294 0.26 10.81 -18.65
N TYR A 295 -0.32 11.96 -18.79
CA TYR A 295 -0.16 12.82 -19.97
C TYR A 295 1.04 13.76 -19.89
N SER A 296 1.63 13.92 -18.72
CA SER A 296 2.84 14.70 -18.51
C SER A 296 4.11 13.96 -18.96
N HIS A 297 4.03 12.65 -19.07
CA HIS A 297 5.18 11.80 -19.45
C HIS A 297 5.13 11.48 -20.94
N LYS A 298 6.18 11.87 -21.68
CA LYS A 298 6.29 11.60 -23.13
C LYS A 298 6.31 10.08 -23.42
N GLU A 299 6.93 9.31 -22.56
CA GLU A 299 7.08 7.86 -22.61
C GLU A 299 5.73 7.14 -22.49
N CYS A 300 4.74 7.78 -21.84
CA CYS A 300 3.41 7.21 -21.69
C CYS A 300 2.52 7.40 -22.91
N LYS A 301 2.86 8.30 -23.86
CA LYS A 301 2.01 8.68 -24.98
C LYS A 301 1.43 7.47 -25.72
N ASP A 302 2.28 6.52 -26.11
CA ASP A 302 1.92 5.35 -26.91
C ASP A 302 1.94 4.04 -26.09
N CYS A 303 2.01 4.13 -24.76
CA CYS A 303 2.01 2.97 -23.88
C CYS A 303 0.60 2.39 -23.74
N PHE A 304 0.42 1.09 -24.05
CA PHE A 304 -0.87 0.41 -23.91
C PHE A 304 -1.37 0.33 -22.45
N ALA A 305 -0.44 0.29 -21.49
CA ALA A 305 -0.74 0.16 -20.08
C ALA A 305 -1.04 1.51 -19.37
N LYS A 306 -0.93 2.65 -20.05
CA LYS A 306 -0.93 3.98 -19.43
C LYS A 306 -2.13 4.28 -18.54
N LEU A 307 -3.33 3.85 -18.93
CA LEU A 307 -4.55 4.10 -18.14
C LEU A 307 -4.81 3.06 -17.04
N TYR A 308 -3.96 2.07 -16.91
CA TYR A 308 -3.93 1.10 -15.80
C TYR A 308 -2.77 1.39 -14.84
N CYS A 309 -1.61 1.81 -15.39
CA CYS A 309 -0.43 2.23 -14.64
C CYS A 309 -0.55 3.65 -14.06
N SER A 310 -1.32 4.53 -14.74
CA SER A 310 -1.57 5.93 -14.34
C SER A 310 -0.30 6.79 -14.20
N GLY A 311 0.76 6.48 -14.96
CA GLY A 311 2.01 7.23 -14.94
C GLY A 311 3.07 6.72 -13.96
N GLY A 312 2.76 5.69 -13.15
CA GLY A 312 3.70 5.10 -12.20
C GLY A 312 3.71 5.76 -10.82
N CYS A 313 4.74 5.47 -10.03
CA CYS A 313 4.90 5.99 -8.67
C CYS A 313 5.84 7.21 -8.67
N ALA A 314 5.35 8.36 -8.20
CA ALA A 314 6.12 9.60 -8.11
C ALA A 314 7.36 9.47 -7.19
N ALA A 315 7.27 8.68 -6.11
CA ALA A 315 8.40 8.45 -5.22
C ALA A 315 9.49 7.62 -5.91
N ASN A 316 9.13 6.53 -6.61
CA ASN A 316 10.09 5.78 -7.42
C ASN A 316 10.74 6.66 -8.51
N ALA A 317 9.92 7.48 -9.19
CA ALA A 317 10.45 8.43 -10.17
C ALA A 317 11.48 9.38 -9.55
N TYR A 318 11.15 9.95 -8.39
CA TYR A 318 12.06 10.85 -7.67
C TYR A 318 13.36 10.17 -7.25
N HIS A 319 13.30 9.00 -6.61
CA HIS A 319 14.50 8.28 -6.16
C HIS A 319 15.42 7.88 -7.30
N THR A 320 14.88 7.62 -8.49
CA THR A 320 15.67 7.14 -9.64
C THR A 320 16.10 8.24 -10.58
N THR A 321 15.33 9.33 -10.71
CA THR A 321 15.58 10.38 -11.71
C THR A 321 15.82 11.75 -11.09
N GLY A 322 15.60 11.92 -9.78
CA GLY A 322 15.65 13.21 -9.10
C GLY A 322 14.41 14.11 -9.35
N SER A 323 13.36 13.57 -9.97
CA SER A 323 12.15 14.33 -10.29
C SER A 323 10.90 13.48 -10.08
N VAL A 324 9.87 14.04 -9.44
CA VAL A 324 8.57 13.40 -9.30
C VAL A 324 7.85 13.19 -10.65
N ASN A 325 8.24 13.98 -11.65
CA ASN A 325 7.77 13.89 -13.03
C ASN A 325 8.70 13.09 -13.94
N GLY A 326 9.67 12.37 -13.38
CA GLY A 326 10.51 11.43 -14.10
C GLY A 326 9.77 10.13 -14.45
N VAL A 327 10.42 9.29 -15.25
CA VAL A 327 9.89 7.95 -15.59
C VAL A 327 10.90 6.91 -15.12
N TYR A 328 10.43 6.01 -14.25
CA TYR A 328 11.18 4.84 -13.81
C TYR A 328 10.94 3.68 -14.78
N ASP A 329 11.80 3.52 -15.80
CA ASP A 329 11.59 2.55 -16.89
C ASP A 329 11.50 1.11 -16.39
N PHE A 330 12.32 0.72 -15.41
CA PHE A 330 12.22 -0.59 -14.76
C PHE A 330 10.79 -0.86 -14.25
N GLY A 331 10.20 0.10 -13.53
CA GLY A 331 8.82 0.05 -13.07
C GLY A 331 7.80 -0.03 -14.23
N CYS A 332 8.07 0.68 -15.33
CA CYS A 332 7.24 0.62 -16.53
C CYS A 332 7.19 -0.79 -17.12
N GLN A 333 8.33 -1.49 -17.14
CA GLN A 333 8.42 -2.87 -17.65
C GLN A 333 7.63 -3.83 -16.75
N LEU A 334 7.74 -3.70 -15.43
CA LEU A 334 6.95 -4.48 -14.47
C LEU A 334 5.45 -4.24 -14.65
N HIS A 335 5.02 -2.98 -14.78
CA HIS A 335 3.61 -2.65 -14.97
C HIS A 335 3.05 -3.20 -16.28
N ARG A 336 3.79 -3.07 -17.38
CA ARG A 336 3.38 -3.68 -18.68
C ARG A 336 3.18 -5.18 -18.54
N LYS A 337 4.12 -5.89 -17.91
CA LYS A 337 4.02 -7.33 -17.68
C LYS A 337 2.81 -7.70 -16.81
N ARG A 338 2.55 -6.94 -15.74
CA ARG A 338 1.34 -7.14 -14.91
C ARG A 338 0.05 -7.06 -15.74
N ILE A 339 -0.07 -6.03 -16.57
CA ILE A 339 -1.26 -5.84 -17.41
C ILE A 339 -1.38 -6.94 -18.46
N GLU A 340 -0.28 -7.38 -19.11
CA GLU A 340 -0.28 -8.53 -20.00
C GLU A 340 -0.82 -9.80 -19.32
N CYS A 341 -0.31 -10.10 -18.12
CA CYS A 341 -0.76 -11.24 -17.33
C CYS A 341 -2.24 -11.11 -16.92
N ALA A 342 -2.67 -9.91 -16.51
CA ALA A 342 -4.06 -9.66 -16.15
C ALA A 342 -5.01 -9.82 -17.36
N ILE A 343 -4.63 -9.33 -18.53
CA ILE A 343 -5.40 -9.55 -19.78
C ILE A 343 -5.49 -11.04 -20.09
N MET A 344 -4.39 -11.79 -19.99
CA MET A 344 -4.39 -13.24 -20.23
C MET A 344 -5.38 -13.95 -19.29
N LEU A 345 -5.40 -13.60 -18.00
CA LEU A 345 -6.35 -14.17 -17.04
C LEU A 345 -7.80 -13.83 -17.43
N LYS A 346 -8.08 -12.57 -17.78
CA LYS A 346 -9.43 -12.14 -18.22
C LYS A 346 -9.91 -12.85 -19.47
N VAL A 347 -9.04 -13.06 -20.43
CA VAL A 347 -9.38 -13.84 -21.65
C VAL A 347 -9.71 -15.29 -21.29
N ALA A 348 -8.89 -15.93 -20.45
CA ALA A 348 -9.15 -17.29 -20.00
C ALA A 348 -10.45 -17.42 -19.20
N GLU A 349 -10.76 -16.44 -18.33
CA GLU A 349 -12.04 -16.36 -17.63
C GLU A 349 -13.23 -16.34 -18.60
N ALA A 350 -13.16 -15.47 -19.62
CA ALA A 350 -14.22 -15.31 -20.60
C ALA A 350 -14.40 -16.56 -21.48
N GLU A 351 -13.30 -17.16 -21.93
CA GLU A 351 -13.34 -18.34 -22.81
C GLU A 351 -13.79 -19.61 -22.08
N GLU A 352 -13.38 -19.78 -20.82
CA GLU A 352 -13.65 -21.00 -20.05
C GLU A 352 -14.88 -20.86 -19.13
N GLY A 353 -15.51 -19.68 -19.08
CA GLY A 353 -16.65 -19.40 -18.19
C GLY A 353 -16.27 -19.46 -16.72
N LEU A 354 -15.01 -19.23 -16.37
CA LEU A 354 -14.54 -19.19 -15.01
C LEU A 354 -15.08 -17.95 -14.31
N LYS A 355 -15.57 -18.11 -13.09
CA LYS A 355 -15.88 -16.96 -12.23
C LYS A 355 -14.70 -16.72 -11.31
N VAL A 356 -13.94 -15.68 -11.61
CA VAL A 356 -12.94 -15.17 -10.69
C VAL A 356 -13.62 -14.13 -9.82
N GLU A 357 -13.73 -14.41 -8.52
CA GLU A 357 -14.20 -13.43 -7.54
C GLU A 357 -13.04 -12.47 -7.26
N TYR A 358 -13.29 -11.16 -7.51
CA TYR A 358 -12.36 -10.06 -7.22
C TYR A 358 -12.86 -9.24 -6.04
#